data_277943325f9d7a48a9498986e91fcc1e
#
_entry.id   277943325f9d7a48a9498986e91fcc1e
#
_cell.length_a   1.000
_cell.length_b   1.000
_cell.length_c   1.000
_cell.angle_alpha   90.00
_cell.angle_beta   90.00
_cell.angle_gamma   90.00
#
_symmetry.space_group_name_H-M   'P 1'
#
loop_
_entity.id
_entity.type
_entity.pdbx_description
1 polymer ?
#
loop_
_entity_poly.entity_id
_entity_poly.type
_entity_poly.pdbx_seq_one_letter_code
_entity_poly.pdbx_strand_id
1 'polypeptide(L)'
;MAGKITGAYGAHGKPGGQAISERLTELADLGGPKGFHARVSYLTKSAAGQEAMIAAGIDLGNKSTRATVLKWLGDPEATTTAAYRSKLDRAYEAFRRRNIAASLKRRLGNNGRGTRVEIHPVNQVGVTPSRQRALEVRKVNIRPTQWDRLIDQWAIGDVDGMNYEWDDIAADALGSEWGAYTSVAAIGFGA
;
A
#
# COMPACT_ATOMS: atom_id res chain seq x y z
N MET A 1 -10.05 3.23 -17.89
CA MET A 1 -9.32 1.95 -18.08
C MET A 1 -9.39 1.19 -16.77
N ALA A 2 -9.70 -0.11 -16.79
CA ALA A 2 -9.61 -0.93 -15.59
C ALA A 2 -8.15 -0.96 -15.11
N GLY A 3 -7.92 -0.74 -13.83
CA GLY A 3 -6.58 -0.81 -13.26
C GLY A 3 -6.05 -2.24 -13.27
N LYS A 4 -4.73 -2.39 -13.06
CA LYS A 4 -4.11 -3.70 -12.92
C LYS A 4 -4.74 -4.44 -11.74
N ILE A 5 -5.08 -5.70 -11.92
CA ILE A 5 -5.64 -6.56 -10.87
C ILE A 5 -4.51 -7.00 -9.93
N THR A 6 -4.71 -6.81 -8.64
CA THR A 6 -3.79 -7.27 -7.58
C THR A 6 -4.24 -8.65 -7.09
N GLY A 7 -3.31 -9.59 -7.02
CA GLY A 7 -3.54 -10.98 -6.64
C GLY A 7 -3.75 -11.91 -7.84
N ALA A 8 -3.53 -13.19 -7.64
CA ALA A 8 -3.70 -14.20 -8.64
C ALA A 8 -5.16 -14.70 -8.68
N TYR A 9 -5.72 -14.83 -9.86
CA TYR A 9 -7.02 -15.45 -10.08
C TYR A 9 -6.98 -16.90 -9.53
N GLY A 10 -7.95 -17.25 -8.70
CA GLY A 10 -8.00 -18.58 -8.08
C GLY A 10 -7.01 -18.80 -6.92
N ALA A 11 -6.25 -17.79 -6.50
CA ALA A 11 -5.45 -17.84 -5.28
C ALA A 11 -6.36 -17.94 -4.04
N HIS A 12 -5.82 -18.46 -2.93
CA HIS A 12 -6.49 -18.40 -1.64
C HIS A 12 -6.85 -16.93 -1.34
N GLY A 13 -8.08 -16.71 -0.91
CA GLY A 13 -8.58 -15.37 -0.64
C GLY A 13 -7.74 -14.65 0.41
N LYS A 14 -7.58 -13.35 0.25
CA LYS A 14 -6.93 -12.44 1.20
C LYS A 14 -7.92 -11.37 1.67
N PRO A 15 -7.70 -10.76 2.83
CA PRO A 15 -8.50 -9.63 3.29
C PRO A 15 -8.50 -8.50 2.26
N GLY A 16 -9.65 -7.83 2.09
CA GLY A 16 -9.82 -6.80 1.07
C GLY A 16 -8.93 -5.59 1.27
N GLY A 17 -8.76 -5.15 2.52
CA GLY A 17 -7.83 -4.05 2.86
C GLY A 17 -6.38 -4.41 2.55
N GLN A 18 -5.97 -5.66 2.79
CA GLN A 18 -4.64 -6.14 2.39
C GLN A 18 -4.46 -6.08 0.86
N ALA A 19 -5.45 -6.52 0.08
CA ALA A 19 -5.38 -6.47 -1.38
C ALA A 19 -5.29 -5.03 -1.90
N ILE A 20 -6.00 -4.09 -1.27
CA ILE A 20 -5.90 -2.65 -1.57
C ILE A 20 -4.52 -2.12 -1.21
N SER A 21 -3.97 -2.50 -0.04
CA SER A 21 -2.63 -2.11 0.40
C SER A 21 -1.55 -2.52 -0.60
N GLU A 22 -1.59 -3.77 -1.06
CA GLU A 22 -0.66 -4.27 -2.07
C GLU A 22 -0.77 -3.47 -3.37
N ARG A 23 -1.99 -3.17 -3.83
CA ARG A 23 -2.21 -2.39 -5.04
C ARG A 23 -1.75 -0.94 -4.91
N LEU A 24 -1.99 -0.29 -3.76
CA LEU A 24 -1.46 1.05 -3.48
C LEU A 24 0.07 1.06 -3.50
N THR A 25 0.70 0.02 -2.94
CA THR A 25 2.15 -0.14 -2.95
C THR A 25 2.70 -0.29 -4.38
N GLU A 26 2.05 -1.12 -5.22
CA GLU A 26 2.41 -1.22 -6.63
C GLU A 26 2.32 0.14 -7.35
N LEU A 27 1.25 0.89 -7.13
CA LEU A 27 1.08 2.23 -7.71
C LEU A 27 2.12 3.23 -7.21
N ALA A 28 2.52 3.11 -5.95
CA ALA A 28 3.55 3.94 -5.34
C ALA A 28 4.94 3.63 -5.89
N ASP A 29 5.24 2.38 -6.18
CA ASP A 29 6.55 1.95 -6.68
C ASP A 29 6.80 2.28 -8.15
N LEU A 30 5.77 2.65 -8.90
CA LEU A 30 5.92 3.13 -10.26
C LEU A 30 6.77 4.42 -10.26
N GLY A 31 7.99 4.35 -10.78
CA GLY A 31 8.93 5.47 -10.84
C GLY A 31 9.74 5.73 -9.56
N GLY A 32 9.70 4.84 -8.57
CA GLY A 32 10.57 4.90 -7.40
C GLY A 32 12.01 4.49 -7.69
N PRO A 33 12.99 4.90 -6.85
CA PRO A 33 14.37 4.47 -6.96
C PRO A 33 14.51 2.95 -6.83
N LYS A 34 15.20 2.35 -7.80
CA LYS A 34 15.46 0.92 -7.85
C LYS A 34 16.90 0.64 -7.42
N GLY A 35 17.08 -0.44 -6.66
CA GLY A 35 18.39 -0.87 -6.18
C GLY A 35 18.81 -0.20 -4.87
N PHE A 36 19.79 -0.83 -4.23
CA PHE A 36 20.25 -0.48 -2.90
C PHE A 36 20.81 0.95 -2.81
N HIS A 37 21.78 1.28 -3.64
CA HIS A 37 22.43 2.60 -3.65
C HIS A 37 21.44 3.74 -3.90
N ALA A 38 20.49 3.57 -4.84
CA ALA A 38 19.48 4.58 -5.15
C ALA A 38 18.53 4.82 -3.96
N ARG A 39 18.17 3.77 -3.21
CA ARG A 39 17.35 3.88 -1.98
C ARG A 39 18.09 4.59 -0.87
N VAL A 40 19.38 4.27 -0.64
CA VAL A 40 20.23 4.98 0.33
C VAL A 40 20.30 6.46 -0.03
N SER A 41 20.62 6.77 -1.28
CA SER A 41 20.68 8.15 -1.78
C SER A 41 19.34 8.89 -1.61
N TYR A 42 18.22 8.23 -1.89
CA TYR A 42 16.89 8.81 -1.73
C TYR A 42 16.58 9.17 -0.26
N LEU A 43 16.88 8.27 0.67
CA LEU A 43 16.64 8.47 2.10
C LEU A 43 17.54 9.54 2.71
N THR A 44 18.79 9.62 2.30
CA THR A 44 19.75 10.56 2.89
C THR A 44 19.61 12.01 2.44
N LYS A 45 18.85 12.27 1.36
CA LYS A 45 18.63 13.62 0.78
C LYS A 45 17.82 14.56 1.65
N SER A 46 17.07 14.07 2.63
CA SER A 46 16.19 14.91 3.47
C SER A 46 16.24 14.47 4.93
N ALA A 47 15.95 15.41 5.84
CA ALA A 47 15.84 15.11 7.26
C ALA A 47 14.78 14.03 7.52
N ALA A 48 13.62 14.11 6.89
CA ALA A 48 12.55 13.12 7.05
C ALA A 48 12.94 11.72 6.55
N GLY A 49 13.78 11.61 5.50
CA GLY A 49 14.33 10.33 5.06
C GLY A 49 15.34 9.76 6.06
N GLN A 50 16.17 10.61 6.65
CA GLN A 50 17.11 10.21 7.71
C GLN A 50 16.37 9.77 8.99
N GLU A 51 15.29 10.45 9.36
CA GLU A 51 14.40 10.04 10.46
C GLU A 51 13.78 8.66 10.20
N ALA A 52 13.35 8.39 8.98
CA ALA A 52 12.85 7.07 8.60
C ALA A 52 13.93 5.97 8.74
N MET A 53 15.19 6.28 8.42
CA MET A 53 16.32 5.37 8.65
C MET A 53 16.52 5.10 10.14
N ILE A 54 16.48 6.13 10.98
CA ILE A 54 16.61 6.01 12.44
C ILE A 54 15.46 5.17 13.01
N ALA A 55 14.23 5.45 12.60
CA ALA A 55 13.04 4.69 13.02
C ALA A 55 13.11 3.20 12.62
N ALA A 56 13.75 2.90 11.50
CA ALA A 56 14.00 1.51 11.07
C ALA A 56 15.21 0.83 11.78
N GLY A 57 15.87 1.54 12.69
CA GLY A 57 17.02 1.04 13.48
C GLY A 57 18.37 1.16 12.76
N ILE A 58 18.52 2.16 11.86
CA ILE A 58 19.80 2.59 11.30
C ILE A 58 20.18 3.89 12.03
N ASP A 59 20.89 3.73 13.15
CA ASP A 59 21.25 4.85 14.04
C ASP A 59 22.33 5.75 13.39
N LEU A 60 21.89 6.83 12.76
CA LEU A 60 22.79 7.82 12.15
C LEU A 60 23.54 8.69 13.16
N GLY A 61 23.17 8.66 14.45
CA GLY A 61 23.92 9.28 15.54
C GLY A 61 25.20 8.51 15.83
N ASN A 62 25.22 7.20 15.60
CA ASN A 62 26.39 6.36 15.78
C ASN A 62 27.43 6.61 14.68
N LYS A 63 28.68 6.94 15.10
CA LYS A 63 29.76 7.29 14.18
C LYS A 63 30.11 6.16 13.20
N SER A 64 30.10 4.90 13.65
CA SER A 64 30.40 3.73 12.82
C SER A 64 29.29 3.50 11.78
N THR A 65 28.01 3.61 12.19
CA THR A 65 26.87 3.48 11.26
C THR A 65 26.89 4.59 10.22
N ARG A 66 27.17 5.83 10.62
CA ARG A 66 27.31 6.96 9.69
C ARG A 66 28.42 6.71 8.67
N ALA A 67 29.58 6.23 9.09
CA ALA A 67 30.69 5.89 8.18
C ALA A 67 30.26 4.80 7.18
N THR A 68 29.50 3.80 7.62
CA THR A 68 28.95 2.76 6.77
C THR A 68 27.98 3.33 5.72
N VAL A 69 27.07 4.21 6.11
CA VAL A 69 26.13 4.86 5.18
C VAL A 69 26.87 5.74 4.16
N LEU A 70 27.90 6.46 4.59
CA LEU A 70 28.75 7.25 3.68
C LEU A 70 29.48 6.36 2.67
N LYS A 71 29.97 5.19 3.09
CA LYS A 71 30.55 4.20 2.17
C LYS A 71 29.54 3.73 1.14
N TRP A 72 28.29 3.44 1.54
CA TRP A 72 27.22 3.05 0.59
C TRP A 72 26.87 4.15 -0.40
N LEU A 73 27.00 5.42 -0.01
CA LEU A 73 26.76 6.55 -0.91
C LEU A 73 27.91 6.78 -1.89
N GLY A 74 29.15 6.50 -1.47
CA GLY A 74 30.34 6.70 -2.28
C GLY A 74 30.65 5.57 -3.26
N ASP A 75 30.06 4.39 -3.04
CA ASP A 75 30.33 3.21 -3.85
C ASP A 75 29.01 2.57 -4.33
N PRO A 76 28.65 2.71 -5.61
CA PRO A 76 27.42 2.10 -6.18
C PRO A 76 27.39 0.58 -6.08
N GLU A 77 28.53 -0.08 -6.04
CA GLU A 77 28.67 -1.54 -5.93
C GLU A 77 28.76 -2.02 -4.48
N ALA A 78 28.67 -1.11 -3.51
CA ALA A 78 28.73 -1.45 -2.10
C ALA A 78 27.63 -2.46 -1.74
N THR A 79 28.06 -3.51 -1.06
CA THR A 79 27.15 -4.52 -0.51
C THR A 79 26.93 -4.31 0.97
N THR A 80 25.85 -4.87 1.51
CA THR A 80 25.52 -4.82 2.93
C THR A 80 24.96 -6.16 3.40
N THR A 81 24.91 -6.37 4.70
CA THR A 81 24.30 -7.56 5.29
C THR A 81 22.79 -7.58 5.05
N ALA A 82 22.19 -8.77 5.04
CA ALA A 82 20.73 -8.94 4.89
C ALA A 82 19.96 -8.15 5.96
N ALA A 83 20.48 -8.08 7.19
CA ALA A 83 19.86 -7.33 8.28
C ALA A 83 19.80 -5.81 8.00
N TYR A 84 20.88 -5.23 7.52
CA TYR A 84 20.89 -3.80 7.15
C TYR A 84 20.04 -3.53 5.91
N ARG A 85 20.03 -4.44 4.93
CA ARG A 85 19.19 -4.33 3.75
C ARG A 85 17.72 -4.30 4.15
N SER A 86 17.28 -5.22 5.01
CA SER A 86 15.90 -5.24 5.53
C SER A 86 15.52 -3.95 6.27
N LYS A 87 16.43 -3.40 7.07
CA LYS A 87 16.19 -2.11 7.74
C LYS A 87 16.04 -0.97 6.74
N LEU A 88 16.91 -0.92 5.72
CA LEU A 88 16.86 0.10 4.68
C LEU A 88 15.57 0.02 3.86
N ASP A 89 15.15 -1.18 3.49
CA ASP A 89 13.92 -1.41 2.73
C ASP A 89 12.71 -0.95 3.54
N ARG A 90 12.64 -1.26 4.84
CA ARG A 90 11.58 -0.74 5.73
C ARG A 90 11.57 0.79 5.82
N ALA A 91 12.75 1.40 5.98
CA ALA A 91 12.88 2.86 5.99
C ALA A 91 12.39 3.48 4.68
N TYR A 92 12.82 2.90 3.55
CA TYR A 92 12.44 3.34 2.22
C TYR A 92 10.92 3.25 2.00
N GLU A 93 10.31 2.12 2.32
CA GLU A 93 8.88 1.92 2.16
C GLU A 93 8.08 2.92 3.02
N ALA A 94 8.41 3.06 4.29
CA ALA A 94 7.74 3.99 5.19
C ALA A 94 7.84 5.45 4.70
N PHE A 95 9.03 5.87 4.29
CA PHE A 95 9.25 7.21 3.77
C PHE A 95 8.57 7.43 2.42
N ARG A 96 8.63 6.45 1.53
CA ARG A 96 8.00 6.48 0.22
C ARG A 96 6.48 6.59 0.31
N ARG A 97 5.85 5.78 1.17
CA ARG A 97 4.40 5.82 1.40
C ARG A 97 3.94 7.21 1.83
N ARG A 98 4.61 7.82 2.82
CA ARG A 98 4.27 9.17 3.29
C ARG A 98 4.36 10.22 2.19
N ASN A 99 5.43 10.18 1.40
CA ASN A 99 5.65 11.16 0.33
C ASN A 99 4.62 11.06 -0.81
N ILE A 100 4.09 9.86 -1.06
CA ILE A 100 3.18 9.61 -2.18
C ILE A 100 1.71 9.74 -1.74
N ALA A 101 1.40 9.60 -0.46
CA ALA A 101 0.03 9.60 0.05
C ALA A 101 -0.82 10.76 -0.50
N ALA A 102 -0.31 11.99 -0.43
CA ALA A 102 -1.03 13.16 -0.94
C ALA A 102 -1.30 13.10 -2.46
N SER A 103 -0.37 12.54 -3.23
CA SER A 103 -0.55 12.33 -4.67
C SER A 103 -1.59 11.27 -4.96
N LEU A 104 -1.58 10.15 -4.23
CA LEU A 104 -2.57 9.08 -4.36
C LEU A 104 -3.97 9.57 -3.98
N LYS A 105 -4.12 10.35 -2.90
CA LYS A 105 -5.39 10.96 -2.50
C LYS A 105 -5.99 11.81 -3.62
N ARG A 106 -5.19 12.68 -4.24
CA ARG A 106 -5.66 13.49 -5.38
C ARG A 106 -6.07 12.64 -6.57
N ARG A 107 -5.26 11.63 -6.93
CA ARG A 107 -5.49 10.77 -8.10
C ARG A 107 -6.74 9.91 -7.90
N LEU A 108 -6.85 9.24 -6.75
CA LEU A 108 -7.98 8.36 -6.44
C LEU A 108 -9.25 9.12 -6.04
N GLY A 109 -9.09 10.33 -5.51
CA GLY A 109 -10.20 11.27 -5.31
C GLY A 109 -10.85 11.74 -6.61
N ASN A 110 -10.13 11.71 -7.73
CA ASN A 110 -10.63 11.93 -9.08
C ASN A 110 -11.56 13.16 -9.19
N ASN A 111 -11.06 14.33 -8.78
CA ASN A 111 -11.82 15.58 -8.77
C ASN A 111 -13.18 15.50 -8.04
N GLY A 112 -13.21 14.79 -6.91
CA GLY A 112 -14.43 14.63 -6.09
C GLY A 112 -15.33 13.47 -6.49
N ARG A 113 -15.04 12.76 -7.57
CA ARG A 113 -15.87 11.64 -8.07
C ARG A 113 -15.56 10.30 -7.43
N GLY A 114 -14.37 10.18 -6.81
CA GLY A 114 -13.82 8.91 -6.36
C GLY A 114 -13.36 8.02 -7.50
N THR A 115 -12.93 6.82 -7.16
CA THR A 115 -12.41 5.86 -8.12
C THR A 115 -13.12 4.52 -8.01
N ARG A 116 -13.41 3.95 -9.16
CA ARG A 116 -14.04 2.64 -9.28
C ARG A 116 -13.05 1.54 -8.97
N VAL A 117 -13.47 0.62 -8.13
CA VAL A 117 -12.74 -0.59 -7.75
C VAL A 117 -13.45 -1.81 -8.31
N GLU A 118 -12.69 -2.74 -8.86
CA GLU A 118 -13.14 -4.05 -9.29
C GLU A 118 -12.71 -5.09 -8.25
N ILE A 119 -13.68 -5.83 -7.72
CA ILE A 119 -13.50 -6.81 -6.66
C ILE A 119 -13.79 -8.19 -7.23
N HIS A 120 -12.88 -9.14 -7.02
CA HIS A 120 -13.08 -10.55 -7.33
C HIS A 120 -13.28 -11.31 -6.01
N PRO A 121 -14.53 -11.51 -5.57
CA PRO A 121 -14.80 -12.13 -4.28
C PRO A 121 -14.50 -13.63 -4.33
N VAL A 122 -13.95 -14.17 -3.22
CA VAL A 122 -13.78 -15.61 -3.04
C VAL A 122 -15.11 -16.25 -2.63
N ASN A 123 -15.84 -15.59 -1.73
CA ASN A 123 -17.16 -16.01 -1.30
C ASN A 123 -18.08 -14.81 -1.05
N GLN A 124 -19.35 -15.07 -0.92
CA GLN A 124 -20.38 -14.07 -0.65
C GLN A 124 -21.20 -14.42 0.60
N VAL A 125 -20.63 -15.20 1.53
CA VAL A 125 -21.35 -15.67 2.73
C VAL A 125 -21.84 -14.50 3.59
N GLY A 126 -21.06 -13.41 3.68
CA GLY A 126 -21.44 -12.19 4.39
C GLY A 126 -22.39 -11.27 3.62
N VAL A 127 -22.76 -11.60 2.37
CA VAL A 127 -23.68 -10.79 1.58
C VAL A 127 -25.11 -11.23 1.84
N THR A 128 -26.01 -10.28 2.10
CA THR A 128 -27.45 -10.57 2.24
C THR A 128 -27.95 -11.43 1.07
N PRO A 129 -28.66 -12.55 1.30
CA PRO A 129 -29.05 -13.49 0.25
C PRO A 129 -29.73 -12.86 -0.97
N SER A 130 -30.59 -11.87 -0.77
CA SER A 130 -31.25 -11.12 -1.85
C SER A 130 -30.30 -10.27 -2.71
N ARG A 131 -29.08 -10.06 -2.23
CA ARG A 131 -28.04 -9.25 -2.90
C ARG A 131 -26.85 -10.08 -3.39
N GLN A 132 -26.83 -11.38 -3.07
CA GLN A 132 -25.83 -12.27 -3.65
C GLN A 132 -25.99 -12.32 -5.17
N ARG A 133 -24.87 -12.28 -5.87
CA ARG A 133 -24.82 -12.30 -7.33
C ARG A 133 -23.83 -13.35 -7.77
N ALA A 134 -24.19 -14.17 -8.72
CA ALA A 134 -23.29 -15.07 -9.42
C ALA A 134 -22.40 -14.28 -10.40
N LEU A 135 -21.64 -13.29 -9.87
CA LEU A 135 -20.79 -12.43 -10.65
C LEU A 135 -19.33 -12.70 -10.26
N GLU A 136 -18.48 -12.89 -11.25
CA GLU A 136 -17.04 -13.02 -11.06
C GLU A 136 -16.40 -11.71 -10.57
N VAL A 137 -17.00 -10.57 -10.91
CA VAL A 137 -16.48 -9.23 -10.59
C VAL A 137 -17.58 -8.34 -10.05
N ARG A 138 -17.32 -7.72 -8.91
CA ARG A 138 -18.13 -6.62 -8.37
C ARG A 138 -17.42 -5.30 -8.60
N LYS A 139 -18.18 -4.28 -8.97
CA LYS A 139 -17.68 -2.93 -9.21
C LYS A 139 -18.28 -2.00 -8.18
N VAL A 140 -17.40 -1.30 -7.47
CA VAL A 140 -17.77 -0.35 -6.40
C VAL A 140 -17.05 0.95 -6.65
N ASN A 141 -17.74 2.07 -6.48
CA ASN A 141 -17.09 3.37 -6.48
C ASN A 141 -16.75 3.75 -5.03
N ILE A 142 -15.47 3.92 -4.75
CA ILE A 142 -15.00 4.40 -3.44
C ILE A 142 -14.94 5.92 -3.49
N ARG A 143 -15.61 6.58 -2.55
CA ARG A 143 -15.68 8.04 -2.43
C ARG A 143 -14.33 8.63 -2.01
N PRO A 144 -14.04 9.91 -2.31
CA PRO A 144 -12.78 10.54 -1.94
C PRO A 144 -12.45 10.43 -0.45
N THR A 145 -13.42 10.67 0.43
CA THR A 145 -13.23 10.58 1.88
C THR A 145 -12.91 9.16 2.37
N GLN A 146 -13.41 8.13 1.69
CA GLN A 146 -13.10 6.73 1.96
C GLN A 146 -11.68 6.41 1.49
N TRP A 147 -11.29 6.91 0.30
CA TRP A 147 -9.90 6.82 -0.17
C TRP A 147 -8.92 7.51 0.78
N ASP A 148 -9.27 8.67 1.29
CA ASP A 148 -8.42 9.40 2.24
C ASP A 148 -8.11 8.55 3.48
N ARG A 149 -9.12 7.89 4.07
CA ARG A 149 -8.94 7.00 5.22
C ARG A 149 -8.08 5.79 4.89
N LEU A 150 -8.37 5.08 3.78
CA LEU A 150 -7.57 3.95 3.33
C LEU A 150 -6.10 4.32 3.10
N ILE A 151 -5.85 5.46 2.45
CA ILE A 151 -4.48 5.92 2.15
C ILE A 151 -3.77 6.36 3.43
N ASP A 152 -4.46 6.92 4.42
CA ASP A 152 -3.86 7.27 5.70
C ASP A 152 -3.38 6.03 6.46
N GLN A 153 -4.19 4.96 6.53
CA GLN A 153 -3.77 3.69 7.12
C GLN A 153 -2.61 3.06 6.33
N TRP A 154 -2.70 3.07 4.99
CA TRP A 154 -1.61 2.58 4.15
C TRP A 154 -0.30 3.35 4.36
N ALA A 155 -0.36 4.68 4.51
CA ALA A 155 0.83 5.52 4.68
C ALA A 155 1.61 5.21 5.96
N ILE A 156 0.92 4.80 7.02
CA ILE A 156 1.54 4.35 8.27
C ILE A 156 1.83 2.85 8.32
N GLY A 157 1.37 2.09 7.31
CA GLY A 157 1.58 0.64 7.21
C GLY A 157 0.62 -0.19 8.07
N ASP A 158 -0.51 0.39 8.47
CA ASP A 158 -1.54 -0.29 9.27
C ASP A 158 -2.49 -1.08 8.36
N VAL A 159 -2.15 -2.37 8.15
CA VAL A 159 -2.96 -3.28 7.34
C VAL A 159 -4.27 -3.64 8.03
N ASP A 160 -4.27 -3.74 9.36
CA ASP A 160 -5.49 -4.06 10.13
C ASP A 160 -6.47 -2.88 10.08
N GLY A 161 -5.97 -1.66 10.22
CA GLY A 161 -6.76 -0.44 9.99
C GLY A 161 -7.33 -0.37 8.58
N MET A 162 -6.56 -0.78 7.56
CA MET A 162 -7.07 -0.87 6.19
C MET A 162 -8.16 -1.92 6.02
N ASN A 163 -8.06 -3.06 6.68
CA ASN A 163 -9.12 -4.08 6.67
C ASN A 163 -10.39 -3.56 7.31
N TYR A 164 -10.28 -2.86 8.44
CA TYR A 164 -11.41 -2.22 9.10
C TYR A 164 -12.12 -1.19 8.19
N GLU A 165 -11.36 -0.28 7.58
CA GLU A 165 -11.89 0.71 6.64
C GLU A 165 -12.53 0.06 5.41
N TRP A 166 -11.94 -1.04 4.93
CA TRP A 166 -12.52 -1.80 3.82
C TRP A 166 -13.86 -2.43 4.17
N ASP A 167 -13.98 -3.03 5.36
CA ASP A 167 -15.24 -3.65 5.79
C ASP A 167 -16.36 -2.62 5.90
N ASP A 168 -16.07 -1.41 6.42
CA ASP A 168 -17.00 -0.28 6.47
C ASP A 168 -17.43 0.16 5.06
N ILE A 169 -16.49 0.28 4.13
CA ILE A 169 -16.76 0.62 2.73
C ILE A 169 -17.60 -0.46 2.04
N ALA A 170 -17.28 -1.72 2.28
CA ALA A 170 -18.01 -2.84 1.69
C ALA A 170 -19.44 -2.91 2.21
N ALA A 171 -19.65 -2.69 3.50
CA ALA A 171 -20.97 -2.64 4.11
C ALA A 171 -21.82 -1.49 3.53
N ASP A 172 -21.27 -0.29 3.44
CA ASP A 172 -21.93 0.91 2.93
C ASP A 172 -22.26 0.80 1.41
N ALA A 173 -21.26 0.45 0.62
CA ALA A 173 -21.37 0.46 -0.84
C ALA A 173 -22.12 -0.74 -1.41
N LEU A 174 -22.04 -1.90 -0.75
CA LEU A 174 -22.65 -3.16 -1.19
C LEU A 174 -23.96 -3.44 -0.46
N GLY A 175 -24.26 -2.67 0.61
CA GLY A 175 -25.42 -2.84 1.46
C GLY A 175 -25.46 -4.24 2.08
N SER A 176 -24.32 -4.75 2.47
CA SER A 176 -24.15 -6.07 3.04
C SER A 176 -23.78 -5.94 4.51
N GLU A 177 -24.16 -6.94 5.30
CA GLU A 177 -23.78 -7.02 6.68
C GLU A 177 -22.27 -7.18 6.86
N TRP A 178 -21.80 -6.98 8.07
CA TRP A 178 -20.41 -7.15 8.48
C TRP A 178 -19.78 -8.39 7.85
N GLY A 179 -18.63 -8.22 7.25
CA GLY A 179 -17.84 -9.30 6.67
C GLY A 179 -18.12 -9.61 5.19
N ALA A 180 -18.95 -8.83 4.51
CA ALA A 180 -19.13 -8.98 3.08
C ALA A 180 -17.82 -8.70 2.33
N TYR A 181 -17.40 -9.68 1.54
CA TYR A 181 -16.16 -9.59 0.76
C TYR A 181 -14.89 -9.33 1.62
N THR A 182 -14.86 -9.81 2.84
CA THR A 182 -13.65 -9.77 3.68
C THR A 182 -12.52 -10.59 3.08
N SER A 183 -12.85 -11.55 2.21
CA SER A 183 -11.87 -12.36 1.49
C SER A 183 -12.07 -12.21 -0.01
N VAL A 184 -11.03 -11.73 -0.69
CA VAL A 184 -11.03 -11.48 -2.13
C VAL A 184 -9.86 -12.21 -2.81
N ALA A 185 -10.06 -12.67 -4.04
CA ALA A 185 -8.99 -13.23 -4.86
C ALA A 185 -8.13 -12.11 -5.46
N ALA A 186 -8.76 -11.01 -5.85
CA ALA A 186 -8.08 -9.87 -6.45
C ALA A 186 -8.88 -8.58 -6.26
N ILE A 187 -8.17 -7.45 -6.22
CA ILE A 187 -8.74 -6.11 -6.33
C ILE A 187 -8.02 -5.34 -7.42
N GLY A 188 -8.78 -4.69 -8.32
CA GLY A 188 -8.26 -3.86 -9.39
C GLY A 188 -8.77 -2.43 -9.29
N PHE A 189 -7.88 -1.45 -9.44
CA PHE A 189 -8.22 -0.05 -9.66
C PHE A 189 -7.06 0.67 -10.34
N GLY A 190 -7.39 1.74 -11.06
CA GLY A 190 -6.43 2.64 -11.69
C GLY A 190 -6.39 3.98 -10.97
N ALA A 191 -5.26 4.62 -11.05
CA ALA A 191 -5.04 5.97 -10.56
C ALA A 191 -4.35 6.82 -11.64
#